data_52fb271debd94f5729b44d8f8f2315e0
#
_entry.id   52fb271debd94f5729b44d8f8f2315e0
#
_cell.length_a   1.000
_cell.length_b   1.000
_cell.length_c   1.000
_cell.angle_alpha   90.00
_cell.angle_beta   90.00
_cell.angle_gamma   90.00
#
_symmetry.space_group_name_H-M   'P 1'
#
loop_
_entity.id
_entity.type
_entity.pdbx_description
1 polymer ?
#
loop_
_entity_poly.entity_id
_entity_poly.type
_entity_poly.pdbx_seq_one_letter_code
_entity_poly.pdbx_strand_id
1 'polypeptide(L)'
;MRVPPHPLRASYTIEFMSPVDVRERLIVALDLESADQARAMVDALEGVVGFFKIGLTLQLAPGVEELVRHLIKDRGKRVFLDYKYYDIAPTLTKAVARAADLGVSFLTVHGTGQCIEGAMRGRGSSGLKIFIVTVLTSHDKAEIDELGYTNHTVEQLVLHRAAKALQAGCDGVIASGQEAKSIKELSSQFRRSLLVVTPGIRPDGYPEDDQKRRTTPTEAILAGADYLVLGRPITGADDPRTAAESILGEMQSAFDSLKTTT
;
A
#
# COMPACT_ATOMS: atom_id res chain seq x y z
N MET A 1 23.51 -25.11 40.60
CA MET A 1 22.33 -24.91 39.72
C MET A 1 22.78 -25.10 38.29
N ARG A 2 22.31 -26.14 37.61
CA ARG A 2 22.64 -26.39 36.20
C ARG A 2 21.60 -25.71 35.34
N VAL A 3 22.05 -24.87 34.40
CA VAL A 3 21.22 -24.27 33.37
C VAL A 3 20.79 -25.36 32.39
N PRO A 4 19.51 -25.52 32.05
CA PRO A 4 19.10 -26.48 31.05
C PRO A 4 19.47 -26.00 29.65
N PRO A 5 19.73 -26.95 28.69
CA PRO A 5 20.14 -26.60 27.34
C PRO A 5 18.96 -26.00 26.55
N HIS A 6 19.27 -24.95 25.78
CA HIS A 6 18.37 -24.36 24.81
C HIS A 6 17.87 -25.39 23.79
N PRO A 7 16.57 -25.47 23.51
CA PRO A 7 16.08 -26.26 22.39
C PRO A 7 16.43 -25.61 21.06
N LEU A 8 16.87 -26.50 20.20
CA LEU A 8 17.34 -26.37 18.83
C LEU A 8 16.49 -25.44 17.94
N ARG A 9 17.20 -24.81 17.03
CA ARG A 9 16.81 -24.15 15.79
C ARG A 9 15.48 -24.66 15.23
N ALA A 10 14.44 -23.88 15.38
CA ALA A 10 13.31 -24.00 14.49
C ALA A 10 13.78 -23.51 13.10
N SER A 11 13.90 -24.42 12.17
CA SER A 11 14.01 -24.11 10.75
C SER A 11 12.74 -23.35 10.37
N TYR A 12 12.87 -22.06 10.20
CA TYR A 12 11.82 -21.28 9.55
C TYR A 12 11.77 -21.72 8.09
N THR A 13 10.89 -22.65 7.80
CA THR A 13 10.40 -22.87 6.44
C THR A 13 9.76 -21.56 6.04
N ILE A 14 10.41 -20.84 5.11
CA ILE A 14 9.75 -19.79 4.35
C ILE A 14 8.59 -20.54 3.68
N GLU A 15 7.37 -20.31 4.15
CA GLU A 15 6.18 -20.74 3.41
C GLU A 15 6.33 -20.12 2.03
N PHE A 16 6.64 -20.97 1.06
CA PHE A 16 6.58 -20.62 -0.34
C PHE A 16 5.16 -20.10 -0.59
N MET A 17 5.02 -18.79 -0.66
CA MET A 17 3.79 -18.17 -1.10
C MET A 17 3.42 -18.84 -2.42
N SER A 18 2.19 -19.35 -2.51
CA SER A 18 1.58 -19.78 -3.77
C SER A 18 1.94 -18.80 -4.86
N PRO A 19 2.16 -19.22 -6.11
CA PRO A 19 2.55 -18.31 -7.18
C PRO A 19 1.61 -17.11 -7.13
N VAL A 20 2.14 -15.96 -6.73
CA VAL A 20 1.35 -14.75 -6.53
C VAL A 20 0.93 -14.30 -7.91
N ASP A 21 -0.39 -14.26 -8.17
CA ASP A 21 -0.88 -13.60 -9.36
C ASP A 21 -0.45 -12.12 -9.27
N VAL A 22 0.45 -11.72 -10.14
CA VAL A 22 0.99 -10.35 -10.15
C VAL A 22 -0.12 -9.32 -10.34
N ARG A 23 -1.24 -9.68 -10.98
CA ARG A 23 -2.43 -8.84 -11.12
C ARG A 23 -3.06 -8.47 -9.78
N GLU A 24 -2.89 -9.30 -8.76
CA GLU A 24 -3.33 -9.03 -7.39
C GLU A 24 -2.41 -8.03 -6.65
N ARG A 25 -1.23 -7.73 -7.20
CA ARG A 25 -0.20 -6.87 -6.62
C ARG A 25 -0.12 -5.48 -7.25
N LEU A 26 -0.73 -5.28 -8.42
CA LEU A 26 -0.88 -3.98 -9.06
C LEU A 26 -2.16 -3.31 -8.55
N ILE A 27 -2.03 -2.09 -8.02
CA ILE A 27 -3.14 -1.23 -7.60
C ILE A 27 -3.16 -0.01 -8.52
N VAL A 28 -4.25 0.18 -9.26
CA VAL A 28 -4.40 1.37 -10.11
C VAL A 28 -5.11 2.47 -9.34
N ALA A 29 -4.45 3.64 -9.26
CA ALA A 29 -5.01 4.81 -8.59
C ALA A 29 -5.97 5.55 -9.53
N LEU A 30 -7.24 5.59 -9.14
CA LEU A 30 -8.31 6.31 -9.84
C LEU A 30 -8.36 7.77 -9.34
N ASP A 31 -7.26 8.50 -9.53
CA ASP A 31 -7.17 9.93 -9.15
C ASP A 31 -7.76 10.79 -10.30
N LEU A 32 -9.06 10.59 -10.59
CA LEU A 32 -9.84 11.17 -11.68
C LEU A 32 -10.87 12.17 -11.13
N GLU A 33 -11.49 12.96 -12.01
CA GLU A 33 -12.36 14.06 -11.60
C GLU A 33 -13.80 13.64 -11.25
N SER A 34 -14.24 12.48 -11.76
CA SER A 34 -15.61 11.99 -11.53
C SER A 34 -15.69 10.47 -11.38
N ALA A 35 -16.78 10.02 -10.76
CA ALA A 35 -17.08 8.58 -10.65
C ALA A 35 -17.29 7.93 -12.03
N ASP A 36 -17.81 8.66 -13.01
CA ASP A 36 -18.05 8.15 -14.37
C ASP A 36 -16.72 7.94 -15.10
N GLN A 37 -15.76 8.87 -15.00
CA GLN A 37 -14.43 8.68 -15.54
C GLN A 37 -13.74 7.47 -14.87
N ALA A 38 -13.92 7.31 -13.55
CA ALA A 38 -13.38 6.16 -12.83
C ALA A 38 -14.00 4.83 -13.31
N ARG A 39 -15.32 4.79 -13.58
CA ARG A 39 -15.99 3.61 -14.19
C ARG A 39 -15.43 3.29 -15.56
N ALA A 40 -15.30 4.28 -16.42
CA ALA A 40 -14.74 4.11 -17.76
C ALA A 40 -13.29 3.57 -17.72
N MET A 41 -12.47 4.06 -16.78
CA MET A 41 -11.10 3.53 -16.58
C MET A 41 -11.11 2.07 -16.11
N VAL A 42 -11.98 1.71 -15.18
CA VAL A 42 -12.12 0.32 -14.72
C VAL A 42 -12.57 -0.59 -15.87
N ASP A 43 -13.49 -0.12 -16.74
CA ASP A 43 -13.92 -0.88 -17.92
C ASP A 43 -12.79 -1.07 -18.94
N ALA A 44 -11.97 -0.05 -19.18
CA ALA A 44 -10.79 -0.15 -20.03
C ALA A 44 -9.76 -1.18 -19.52
N LEU A 45 -9.68 -1.35 -18.20
CA LEU A 45 -8.74 -2.26 -17.53
C LEU A 45 -9.36 -3.63 -17.16
N GLU A 46 -10.57 -3.94 -17.67
CA GLU A 46 -11.26 -5.20 -17.35
C GLU A 46 -10.43 -6.43 -17.79
N GLY A 47 -10.33 -7.41 -16.88
CA GLY A 47 -9.54 -8.64 -17.11
C GLY A 47 -8.02 -8.47 -16.93
N VAL A 48 -7.52 -7.22 -16.80
CA VAL A 48 -6.09 -6.92 -16.58
C VAL A 48 -5.84 -6.54 -15.13
N VAL A 49 -6.67 -5.64 -14.56
CA VAL A 49 -6.51 -5.13 -13.19
C VAL A 49 -7.69 -5.54 -12.33
N GLY A 50 -7.39 -6.06 -11.15
CA GLY A 50 -8.38 -6.47 -10.14
C GLY A 50 -8.45 -5.56 -8.91
N PHE A 51 -7.54 -4.59 -8.77
CA PHE A 51 -7.42 -3.79 -7.55
C PHE A 51 -7.27 -2.29 -7.86
N PHE A 52 -8.17 -1.49 -7.30
CA PHE A 52 -8.24 -0.05 -7.57
C PHE A 52 -8.18 0.77 -6.29
N LYS A 53 -7.43 1.89 -6.32
CA LYS A 53 -7.35 2.87 -5.23
C LYS A 53 -8.27 4.05 -5.52
N ILE A 54 -9.12 4.39 -4.57
CA ILE A 54 -9.92 5.61 -4.55
C ILE A 54 -9.29 6.55 -3.53
N GLY A 55 -8.79 7.68 -4.01
CA GLY A 55 -8.11 8.70 -3.23
C GLY A 55 -8.97 9.94 -2.96
N LEU A 56 -8.32 11.00 -2.47
CA LEU A 56 -8.99 12.24 -2.06
C LEU A 56 -9.70 12.96 -3.21
N THR A 57 -9.22 12.84 -4.43
CA THR A 57 -9.84 13.46 -5.63
C THR A 57 -11.28 13.00 -5.84
N LEU A 58 -11.56 11.73 -5.58
CA LEU A 58 -12.90 11.17 -5.73
C LEU A 58 -13.72 11.17 -4.42
N GLN A 59 -13.11 11.44 -3.27
CA GLN A 59 -13.75 11.24 -1.95
C GLN A 59 -15.10 11.98 -1.83
N LEU A 60 -15.20 13.17 -2.39
CA LEU A 60 -16.42 13.98 -2.37
C LEU A 60 -17.12 14.04 -3.73
N ALA A 61 -16.66 13.28 -4.72
CA ALA A 61 -17.34 13.23 -6.02
C ALA A 61 -18.71 12.58 -5.88
N PRO A 62 -19.75 13.14 -6.50
CA PRO A 62 -21.07 12.50 -6.53
C PRO A 62 -20.98 11.05 -7.05
N GLY A 63 -21.68 10.13 -6.38
CA GLY A 63 -21.73 8.73 -6.79
C GLY A 63 -20.50 7.88 -6.41
N VAL A 64 -19.57 8.41 -5.58
CA VAL A 64 -18.36 7.64 -5.20
C VAL A 64 -18.69 6.42 -4.33
N GLU A 65 -19.67 6.53 -3.43
CA GLU A 65 -20.05 5.37 -2.60
C GLU A 65 -20.67 4.27 -3.46
N GLU A 66 -21.52 4.64 -4.42
CA GLU A 66 -22.09 3.72 -5.41
C GLU A 66 -21.00 3.10 -6.29
N LEU A 67 -19.99 3.87 -6.68
CA LEU A 67 -18.83 3.36 -7.41
C LEU A 67 -18.11 2.28 -6.59
N VAL A 68 -17.82 2.55 -5.29
CA VAL A 68 -17.16 1.56 -4.41
C VAL A 68 -17.99 0.28 -4.32
N ARG A 69 -19.31 0.40 -4.10
CA ARG A 69 -20.22 -0.75 -4.02
C ARG A 69 -20.27 -1.54 -5.33
N HIS A 70 -20.36 -0.84 -6.45
CA HIS A 70 -20.36 -1.43 -7.78
C HIS A 70 -19.05 -2.21 -8.04
N LEU A 71 -17.88 -1.62 -7.78
CA LEU A 71 -16.59 -2.28 -7.95
C LEU A 71 -16.50 -3.57 -7.15
N ILE A 72 -16.94 -3.54 -5.89
CA ILE A 72 -16.81 -4.70 -4.99
C ILE A 72 -17.87 -5.77 -5.30
N LYS A 73 -19.16 -5.38 -5.38
CA LYS A 73 -20.27 -6.35 -5.43
C LYS A 73 -20.56 -6.85 -6.84
N ASP A 74 -20.53 -5.93 -7.84
CA ASP A 74 -20.97 -6.26 -9.19
C ASP A 74 -19.80 -6.70 -10.07
N ARG A 75 -18.59 -6.14 -9.81
CA ARG A 75 -17.40 -6.39 -10.63
C ARG A 75 -16.38 -7.30 -9.96
N GLY A 76 -16.58 -7.67 -8.69
CA GLY A 76 -15.64 -8.50 -7.93
C GLY A 76 -14.24 -7.90 -7.78
N LYS A 77 -14.11 -6.57 -7.86
CA LYS A 77 -12.83 -5.87 -7.75
C LYS A 77 -12.50 -5.61 -6.30
N ARG A 78 -11.20 -5.54 -6.00
CA ARG A 78 -10.71 -5.06 -4.70
C ARG A 78 -10.64 -3.54 -4.71
N VAL A 79 -10.96 -2.93 -3.57
CA VAL A 79 -10.91 -1.48 -3.41
C VAL A 79 -10.01 -1.12 -2.24
N PHE A 80 -9.14 -0.14 -2.47
CA PHE A 80 -8.31 0.52 -1.49
C PHE A 80 -8.76 1.97 -1.31
N LEU A 81 -9.29 2.32 -0.12
CA LEU A 81 -9.59 3.70 0.23
C LEU A 81 -8.35 4.39 0.79
N ASP A 82 -7.76 5.27 -0.02
CA ASP A 82 -6.55 6.02 0.35
C ASP A 82 -6.92 7.42 0.83
N TYR A 83 -7.69 7.48 1.94
CA TYR A 83 -8.20 8.73 2.52
C TYR A 83 -7.31 9.29 3.64
N LYS A 84 -6.28 8.55 4.04
CA LYS A 84 -5.28 8.98 5.04
C LYS A 84 -5.93 9.55 6.31
N TYR A 85 -6.89 8.80 6.86
CA TYR A 85 -7.66 9.23 8.02
C TYR A 85 -6.75 9.69 9.19
N TYR A 86 -7.08 10.86 9.72
CA TYR A 86 -6.40 11.44 10.85
C TYR A 86 -7.39 12.19 11.74
N ASP A 87 -7.79 11.58 12.85
CA ASP A 87 -8.78 12.12 13.79
C ASP A 87 -8.61 11.45 15.17
N ILE A 88 -9.40 11.85 16.15
CA ILE A 88 -9.44 11.20 17.46
C ILE A 88 -9.97 9.75 17.35
N ALA A 89 -9.54 8.92 18.27
CA ALA A 89 -9.84 7.48 18.22
C ALA A 89 -11.34 7.13 18.12
N PRO A 90 -12.28 7.77 18.84
CA PRO A 90 -13.70 7.45 18.71
C PRO A 90 -14.26 7.72 17.31
N THR A 91 -13.85 8.81 16.66
CA THR A 91 -14.24 9.17 15.30
C THR A 91 -13.69 8.14 14.30
N LEU A 92 -12.39 7.83 14.42
CA LEU A 92 -11.75 6.82 13.56
C LEU A 92 -12.39 5.44 13.72
N THR A 93 -12.73 5.03 14.93
CA THR A 93 -13.42 3.76 15.16
C THR A 93 -14.70 3.65 14.32
N LYS A 94 -15.51 4.71 14.32
CA LYS A 94 -16.77 4.73 13.54
C LYS A 94 -16.51 4.80 12.03
N ALA A 95 -15.57 5.63 11.60
CA ALA A 95 -15.26 5.81 10.18
C ALA A 95 -14.69 4.51 9.56
N VAL A 96 -13.77 3.85 10.27
CA VAL A 96 -13.17 2.59 9.83
C VAL A 96 -14.18 1.44 9.83
N ALA A 97 -15.09 1.38 10.81
CA ALA A 97 -16.18 0.40 10.80
C ALA A 97 -17.06 0.54 9.55
N ARG A 98 -17.39 1.77 9.13
CA ARG A 98 -18.14 2.01 7.88
C ARG A 98 -17.38 1.57 6.64
N ALA A 99 -16.05 1.80 6.58
CA ALA A 99 -15.22 1.29 5.49
C ALA A 99 -15.19 -0.25 5.47
N ALA A 100 -15.14 -0.89 6.65
CA ALA A 100 -15.24 -2.35 6.77
C ALA A 100 -16.60 -2.88 6.27
N ASP A 101 -17.70 -2.22 6.63
CA ASP A 101 -19.06 -2.58 6.20
C ASP A 101 -19.26 -2.44 4.68
N LEU A 102 -18.55 -1.52 4.03
CA LEU A 102 -18.52 -1.40 2.58
C LEU A 102 -17.81 -2.58 1.89
N GLY A 103 -16.99 -3.34 2.63
CA GLY A 103 -16.23 -4.46 2.09
C GLY A 103 -14.93 -4.07 1.40
N VAL A 104 -14.40 -2.87 1.66
CA VAL A 104 -13.12 -2.45 1.07
C VAL A 104 -11.97 -3.30 1.61
N SER A 105 -10.95 -3.50 0.79
CA SER A 105 -9.82 -4.37 1.12
C SER A 105 -8.77 -3.65 1.95
N PHE A 106 -8.44 -2.40 1.61
CA PHE A 106 -7.38 -1.60 2.24
C PHE A 106 -7.89 -0.21 2.61
N LEU A 107 -7.36 0.32 3.73
CA LEU A 107 -7.61 1.69 4.18
C LEU A 107 -6.33 2.28 4.77
N THR A 108 -6.04 3.55 4.44
CA THR A 108 -4.92 4.29 5.03
C THR A 108 -5.33 5.14 6.21
N VAL A 109 -4.48 5.15 7.24
CA VAL A 109 -4.57 6.07 8.37
C VAL A 109 -3.21 6.68 8.68
N HIS A 110 -3.18 7.83 9.35
CA HIS A 110 -1.94 8.41 9.85
C HIS A 110 -1.45 7.71 11.11
N GLY A 111 -0.12 7.65 11.27
CA GLY A 111 0.55 6.83 12.27
C GLY A 111 0.74 7.49 13.64
N THR A 112 -0.35 7.92 14.31
CA THR A 112 -0.27 8.24 15.76
C THR A 112 -0.89 7.09 16.57
N GLY A 113 -0.46 6.91 17.85
CA GLY A 113 -0.95 5.81 18.68
C GLY A 113 -2.47 5.76 18.79
N GLN A 114 -3.12 6.88 19.08
CA GLN A 114 -4.59 6.95 19.19
C GLN A 114 -5.30 6.72 17.84
N CYS A 115 -4.75 7.23 16.73
CA CYS A 115 -5.31 6.96 15.40
C CYS A 115 -5.26 5.48 15.08
N ILE A 116 -4.11 4.83 15.32
CA ILE A 116 -3.94 3.40 15.10
C ILE A 116 -4.92 2.59 15.96
N GLU A 117 -5.02 2.89 17.25
CA GLU A 117 -5.97 2.21 18.15
C GLU A 117 -7.41 2.35 17.67
N GLY A 118 -7.82 3.57 17.28
CA GLY A 118 -9.15 3.83 16.74
C GLY A 118 -9.42 3.04 15.47
N ALA A 119 -8.46 3.00 14.55
CA ALA A 119 -8.57 2.25 13.31
C ALA A 119 -8.67 0.73 13.56
N MET A 120 -7.82 0.19 14.43
CA MET A 120 -7.82 -1.24 14.75
C MET A 120 -9.11 -1.68 15.45
N ARG A 121 -9.68 -0.84 16.34
CA ARG A 121 -11.00 -1.08 16.93
C ARG A 121 -12.11 -1.06 15.88
N GLY A 122 -12.08 -0.06 14.98
CA GLY A 122 -13.08 0.06 13.91
C GLY A 122 -13.04 -1.08 12.90
N ARG A 123 -11.84 -1.59 12.58
CA ARG A 123 -11.67 -2.78 11.75
C ARG A 123 -12.33 -4.01 12.38
N GLY A 124 -12.23 -4.16 13.69
CA GLY A 124 -12.73 -5.34 14.40
C GLY A 124 -12.17 -6.64 13.80
N SER A 125 -13.06 -7.61 13.58
CA SER A 125 -12.73 -8.93 12.97
C SER A 125 -12.97 -8.97 11.45
N SER A 126 -13.21 -7.80 10.79
CA SER A 126 -13.41 -7.76 9.34
C SER A 126 -12.14 -8.11 8.56
N GLY A 127 -12.30 -8.39 7.26
CA GLY A 127 -11.17 -8.60 6.34
C GLY A 127 -10.45 -7.32 5.90
N LEU A 128 -10.88 -6.14 6.38
CA LEU A 128 -10.25 -4.85 6.07
C LEU A 128 -8.81 -4.81 6.60
N LYS A 129 -7.86 -4.43 5.74
CA LYS A 129 -6.46 -4.23 6.12
C LYS A 129 -6.15 -2.76 6.35
N ILE A 130 -5.51 -2.45 7.48
CA ILE A 130 -5.13 -1.09 7.88
C ILE A 130 -3.66 -0.83 7.55
N PHE A 131 -3.44 0.21 6.76
CA PHE A 131 -2.11 0.67 6.36
C PHE A 131 -1.78 2.02 6.97
N ILE A 132 -0.60 2.11 7.58
CA ILE A 132 -0.10 3.36 8.17
C ILE A 132 0.67 4.15 7.12
N VAL A 133 0.31 5.41 6.95
CA VAL A 133 1.09 6.34 6.12
C VAL A 133 2.37 6.68 6.86
N THR A 134 3.52 6.35 6.26
CA THR A 134 4.83 6.69 6.83
C THR A 134 5.22 8.13 6.50
N VAL A 135 5.91 8.36 5.41
CA VAL A 135 6.21 9.69 4.86
C VAL A 135 5.74 9.70 3.41
N LEU A 136 5.05 10.76 2.99
CA LEU A 136 4.58 10.87 1.61
C LEU A 136 5.76 10.80 0.63
N THR A 137 5.61 10.10 -0.48
CA THR A 137 6.69 9.90 -1.46
C THR A 137 7.11 11.17 -2.19
N SER A 138 6.30 12.22 -2.11
CA SER A 138 6.63 13.58 -2.55
C SER A 138 7.45 14.37 -1.53
N HIS A 139 7.55 13.92 -0.28
CA HIS A 139 8.26 14.62 0.78
C HIS A 139 9.73 14.19 0.84
N ASP A 140 10.61 15.17 0.95
CA ASP A 140 12.03 15.02 1.24
C ASP A 140 12.37 15.53 2.66
N LYS A 141 13.66 15.77 2.93
CA LYS A 141 14.12 16.25 4.23
C LYS A 141 13.55 17.63 4.57
N ALA A 142 13.39 18.52 3.59
CA ALA A 142 12.91 19.87 3.84
C ALA A 142 11.45 19.86 4.33
N GLU A 143 10.58 19.08 3.67
CA GLU A 143 9.19 18.97 4.10
C GLU A 143 9.02 18.33 5.48
N ILE A 144 9.82 17.31 5.84
CA ILE A 144 9.73 16.76 7.19
C ILE A 144 10.27 17.71 8.27
N ASP A 145 11.21 18.59 7.91
CA ASP A 145 11.68 19.64 8.81
C ASP A 145 10.60 20.69 9.09
N GLU A 146 9.84 21.10 8.07
CA GLU A 146 8.68 22.00 8.22
C GLU A 146 7.61 21.38 9.13
N LEU A 147 7.45 20.05 9.11
CA LEU A 147 6.58 19.31 10.03
C LEU A 147 7.14 19.18 11.45
N GLY A 148 8.32 19.72 11.73
CA GLY A 148 8.96 19.70 13.04
C GLY A 148 9.86 18.48 13.31
N TYR A 149 10.11 17.62 12.33
CA TYR A 149 10.98 16.44 12.47
C TYR A 149 12.45 16.75 12.15
N THR A 150 12.97 17.88 12.63
CA THR A 150 14.28 18.44 12.28
C THR A 150 15.45 17.51 12.59
N ASN A 151 15.31 16.64 13.60
CA ASN A 151 16.37 15.72 14.04
C ASN A 151 16.27 14.31 13.42
N HIS A 152 15.44 14.13 12.40
CA HIS A 152 15.24 12.84 11.76
C HIS A 152 15.58 12.89 10.27
N THR A 153 16.15 11.82 9.76
CA THR A 153 16.12 11.56 8.31
C THR A 153 14.74 11.04 7.90
N VAL A 154 14.43 11.09 6.60
CA VAL A 154 13.17 10.51 6.08
C VAL A 154 13.09 9.03 6.45
N GLU A 155 14.15 8.27 6.24
CA GLU A 155 14.22 6.83 6.57
C GLU A 155 13.98 6.57 8.05
N GLN A 156 14.62 7.32 8.95
CA GLN A 156 14.41 7.18 10.40
C GLN A 156 12.95 7.40 10.79
N LEU A 157 12.28 8.40 10.18
CA LEU A 157 10.87 8.67 10.45
C LEU A 157 9.98 7.56 9.88
N VAL A 158 10.29 7.04 8.69
CA VAL A 158 9.60 5.90 8.08
C VAL A 158 9.70 4.67 8.98
N LEU A 159 10.91 4.30 9.41
CA LEU A 159 11.13 3.14 10.27
C LEU A 159 10.49 3.29 11.65
N HIS A 160 10.51 4.50 12.23
CA HIS A 160 9.79 4.78 13.47
C HIS A 160 8.28 4.52 13.33
N ARG A 161 7.66 4.99 12.25
CA ARG A 161 6.22 4.77 11.99
C ARG A 161 5.91 3.31 11.65
N ALA A 162 6.78 2.64 10.92
CA ALA A 162 6.66 1.21 10.65
C ALA A 162 6.74 0.36 11.93
N ALA A 163 7.64 0.71 12.86
CA ALA A 163 7.71 0.07 14.18
C ALA A 163 6.41 0.25 14.98
N LYS A 164 5.79 1.44 14.92
CA LYS A 164 4.47 1.68 15.55
C LYS A 164 3.37 0.82 14.94
N ALA A 165 3.37 0.68 13.61
CA ALA A 165 2.43 -0.19 12.90
C ALA A 165 2.59 -1.67 13.32
N LEU A 166 3.84 -2.17 13.41
CA LEU A 166 4.15 -3.52 13.88
C LEU A 166 3.68 -3.75 15.34
N GLN A 167 3.98 -2.82 16.23
CA GLN A 167 3.59 -2.90 17.65
C GLN A 167 2.07 -2.95 17.81
N ALA A 168 1.34 -2.17 17.03
CA ALA A 168 -0.11 -2.09 17.09
C ALA A 168 -0.83 -3.21 16.33
N GLY A 169 -0.11 -4.04 15.57
CA GLY A 169 -0.69 -5.13 14.79
C GLY A 169 -1.38 -4.68 13.51
N CYS A 170 -0.97 -3.56 12.92
CA CYS A 170 -1.43 -3.18 11.60
C CYS A 170 -0.95 -4.16 10.53
N ASP A 171 -1.65 -4.16 9.39
CA ASP A 171 -1.38 -5.08 8.30
C ASP A 171 -0.20 -4.62 7.43
N GLY A 172 0.03 -3.30 7.34
CA GLY A 172 1.11 -2.78 6.50
C GLY A 172 1.33 -1.28 6.63
N VAL A 173 2.19 -0.79 5.75
CA VAL A 173 2.54 0.63 5.63
C VAL A 173 2.52 1.08 4.18
N ILE A 174 2.32 2.39 3.99
CA ILE A 174 2.56 3.08 2.74
C ILE A 174 3.95 3.70 2.83
N ALA A 175 4.85 3.29 1.94
CA ALA A 175 6.24 3.77 1.91
C ALA A 175 6.80 3.78 0.48
N SER A 176 7.86 4.57 0.23
CA SER A 176 8.59 4.51 -1.03
C SER A 176 9.33 3.18 -1.19
N GLY A 177 9.58 2.76 -2.42
CA GLY A 177 10.44 1.61 -2.70
C GLY A 177 11.85 1.76 -2.13
N GLN A 178 12.32 2.99 -1.92
CA GLN A 178 13.63 3.26 -1.32
C GLN A 178 13.75 2.74 0.12
N GLU A 179 12.66 2.72 0.88
CA GLU A 179 12.65 2.24 2.28
C GLU A 179 12.11 0.80 2.42
N ALA A 180 11.62 0.18 1.34
CA ALA A 180 10.98 -1.13 1.41
C ALA A 180 11.88 -2.19 2.06
N LYS A 181 13.15 -2.25 1.68
CA LYS A 181 14.14 -3.20 2.23
C LYS A 181 14.32 -3.01 3.73
N SER A 182 14.57 -1.79 4.19
CA SER A 182 14.76 -1.47 5.61
C SER A 182 13.50 -1.81 6.44
N ILE A 183 12.29 -1.63 5.87
CA ILE A 183 11.03 -2.00 6.51
C ILE A 183 10.92 -3.53 6.65
N LYS A 184 11.31 -4.30 5.62
CA LYS A 184 11.30 -5.77 5.67
C LYS A 184 12.30 -6.31 6.70
N GLU A 185 13.49 -5.72 6.78
CA GLU A 185 14.48 -6.05 7.79
C GLU A 185 13.96 -5.76 9.21
N LEU A 186 13.33 -4.61 9.41
CA LEU A 186 12.67 -4.26 10.68
C LEU A 186 11.57 -5.27 11.04
N SER A 187 10.71 -5.64 10.09
CA SER A 187 9.64 -6.64 10.27
C SER A 187 10.19 -7.98 10.77
N SER A 188 11.31 -8.41 10.21
CA SER A 188 11.97 -9.67 10.60
C SER A 188 12.44 -9.63 12.05
N GLN A 189 12.96 -8.48 12.53
CA GLN A 189 13.36 -8.30 13.92
C GLN A 189 12.17 -8.41 14.88
N PHE A 190 10.99 -7.91 14.47
CA PHE A 190 9.74 -8.04 15.25
C PHE A 190 9.08 -9.42 15.15
N ARG A 191 9.61 -10.33 14.32
CA ARG A 191 8.99 -11.64 14.00
C ARG A 191 7.54 -11.50 13.55
N ARG A 192 7.22 -10.46 12.80
CA ARG A 192 5.89 -10.15 12.25
C ARG A 192 6.03 -9.71 10.81
N SER A 193 5.09 -10.09 9.98
CA SER A 193 5.03 -9.60 8.60
C SER A 193 4.35 -8.23 8.57
N LEU A 194 4.92 -7.30 7.81
CA LEU A 194 4.34 -6.01 7.50
C LEU A 194 4.31 -5.84 5.97
N LEU A 195 3.15 -5.66 5.42
CA LEU A 195 2.99 -5.42 3.98
C LEU A 195 3.49 -4.02 3.64
N VAL A 196 4.23 -3.91 2.54
CA VAL A 196 4.71 -2.63 2.01
C VAL A 196 3.95 -2.32 0.72
N VAL A 197 3.14 -1.27 0.75
CA VAL A 197 2.41 -0.74 -0.41
C VAL A 197 3.13 0.51 -0.88
N THR A 198 3.59 0.50 -2.12
CA THR A 198 4.53 1.50 -2.65
C THR A 198 3.88 2.32 -3.77
N PRO A 199 3.52 3.59 -3.50
CA PRO A 199 3.20 4.59 -4.52
C PRO A 199 4.47 5.22 -5.08
N GLY A 200 4.30 6.16 -6.04
CA GLY A 200 5.43 6.86 -6.64
C GLY A 200 6.22 6.02 -7.63
N ILE A 201 5.63 4.93 -8.08
CA ILE A 201 6.22 4.03 -9.08
C ILE A 201 6.19 4.69 -10.46
N ARG A 202 7.35 4.67 -11.13
CA ARG A 202 7.51 5.15 -12.50
C ARG A 202 8.27 4.13 -13.32
N PRO A 203 7.70 3.63 -14.41
CA PRO A 203 8.44 2.80 -15.38
C PRO A 203 9.69 3.55 -15.87
N ASP A 204 10.68 2.81 -16.32
CA ASP A 204 11.89 3.41 -16.87
C ASP A 204 11.56 4.36 -18.04
N GLY A 205 12.27 5.49 -18.11
CA GLY A 205 12.02 6.54 -19.12
C GLY A 205 10.76 7.39 -18.92
N TYR A 206 9.98 7.19 -17.84
CA TYR A 206 8.82 8.04 -17.55
C TYR A 206 9.29 9.48 -17.22
N PRO A 207 8.63 10.53 -17.77
CA PRO A 207 9.01 11.93 -17.54
C PRO A 207 9.07 12.30 -16.06
N GLU A 208 9.89 13.32 -15.73
CA GLU A 208 9.93 13.87 -14.38
C GLU A 208 8.59 14.52 -14.00
N ASP A 209 8.18 14.36 -12.75
CA ASP A 209 6.96 14.90 -12.19
C ASP A 209 7.12 15.23 -10.67
N ASP A 210 6.01 15.39 -9.96
CA ASP A 210 5.95 15.74 -8.53
C ASP A 210 6.47 14.66 -7.56
N GLN A 211 6.77 13.45 -8.06
CA GLN A 211 7.27 12.35 -7.21
C GLN A 211 8.79 12.47 -7.03
N LYS A 212 9.24 12.81 -5.81
CA LYS A 212 10.67 13.00 -5.49
C LYS A 212 11.40 11.68 -5.21
N ARG A 213 10.72 10.69 -4.60
CA ARG A 213 11.29 9.41 -4.21
C ARG A 213 10.75 8.29 -5.08
N ARG A 214 11.07 8.38 -6.39
CA ARG A 214 10.61 7.44 -7.42
C ARG A 214 11.42 6.14 -7.39
N THR A 215 10.76 5.05 -7.77
CA THR A 215 11.39 3.76 -8.09
C THR A 215 10.67 3.14 -9.29
N THR A 216 11.38 2.31 -10.05
CA THR A 216 10.76 1.48 -11.08
C THR A 216 9.95 0.33 -10.44
N PRO A 217 9.02 -0.31 -11.17
CA PRO A 217 8.35 -1.53 -10.70
C PRO A 217 9.36 -2.60 -10.26
N THR A 218 10.39 -2.84 -11.05
CA THR A 218 11.45 -3.82 -10.75
C THR A 218 12.18 -3.48 -9.46
N GLU A 219 12.69 -2.26 -9.34
CA GLU A 219 13.43 -1.82 -8.14
C GLU A 219 12.59 -1.96 -6.87
N ALA A 220 11.32 -1.54 -6.91
CA ALA A 220 10.44 -1.60 -5.75
C ALA A 220 10.18 -3.05 -5.31
N ILE A 221 9.93 -3.96 -6.25
CA ILE A 221 9.71 -5.38 -5.95
C ILE A 221 10.97 -6.02 -5.39
N LEU A 222 12.14 -5.79 -6.01
CA LEU A 222 13.42 -6.33 -5.54
C LEU A 222 13.79 -5.78 -4.15
N ALA A 223 13.37 -4.55 -3.84
CA ALA A 223 13.50 -3.98 -2.49
C ALA A 223 12.53 -4.57 -1.47
N GLY A 224 11.51 -5.34 -1.89
CA GLY A 224 10.55 -6.00 -1.00
C GLY A 224 9.18 -5.36 -0.93
N ALA A 225 8.79 -4.48 -1.87
CA ALA A 225 7.42 -4.00 -1.97
C ALA A 225 6.46 -5.17 -2.29
N ASP A 226 5.34 -5.25 -1.55
CA ASP A 226 4.31 -6.27 -1.76
C ASP A 226 3.26 -5.84 -2.78
N TYR A 227 2.96 -4.54 -2.85
CA TYR A 227 1.99 -3.95 -3.77
C TYR A 227 2.55 -2.68 -4.37
N LEU A 228 2.31 -2.46 -5.65
CA LEU A 228 2.66 -1.23 -6.34
C LEU A 228 1.41 -0.42 -6.65
N VAL A 229 1.46 0.89 -6.38
CA VAL A 229 0.35 1.82 -6.71
C VAL A 229 0.79 2.72 -7.85
N LEU A 230 0.11 2.60 -8.97
CA LEU A 230 0.33 3.40 -10.17
C LEU A 230 -0.93 4.18 -10.55
N GLY A 231 -0.79 5.47 -10.79
CA GLY A 231 -1.82 6.35 -11.33
C GLY A 231 -1.47 6.75 -12.77
N ARG A 232 -0.97 7.96 -12.93
CA ARG A 232 -0.66 8.61 -14.23
C ARG A 232 0.07 7.73 -15.26
N PRO A 233 1.03 6.86 -14.90
CA PRO A 233 1.63 5.96 -15.87
C PRO A 233 0.65 5.02 -16.57
N ILE A 234 -0.51 4.77 -15.97
CA ILE A 234 -1.59 3.95 -16.54
C ILE A 234 -2.76 4.86 -16.96
N THR A 235 -3.29 5.66 -16.03
CA THR A 235 -4.52 6.44 -16.27
C THR A 235 -4.35 7.60 -17.23
N GLY A 236 -3.13 8.06 -17.45
CA GLY A 236 -2.77 9.11 -18.41
C GLY A 236 -2.14 8.60 -19.71
N ALA A 237 -2.05 7.28 -19.90
CA ALA A 237 -1.54 6.70 -21.14
C ALA A 237 -2.60 6.77 -22.24
N ASP A 238 -2.15 6.87 -23.50
CA ASP A 238 -3.04 6.81 -24.68
C ASP A 238 -3.81 5.50 -24.73
N ASP A 239 -3.17 4.40 -24.31
CA ASP A 239 -3.78 3.09 -24.11
C ASP A 239 -3.49 2.58 -22.68
N PRO A 240 -4.40 2.83 -21.73
CA PRO A 240 -4.24 2.39 -20.33
C PRO A 240 -4.08 0.88 -20.17
N ARG A 241 -4.73 0.09 -21.02
CA ARG A 241 -4.67 -1.37 -21.00
C ARG A 241 -3.27 -1.86 -21.34
N THR A 242 -2.73 -1.42 -22.47
CA THR A 242 -1.36 -1.78 -22.89
C THR A 242 -0.32 -1.33 -21.86
N ALA A 243 -0.49 -0.13 -21.29
CA ALA A 243 0.38 0.36 -20.22
C ALA A 243 0.34 -0.54 -18.96
N ALA A 244 -0.85 -0.96 -18.54
CA ALA A 244 -0.99 -1.86 -17.39
C ALA A 244 -0.40 -3.25 -17.66
N GLU A 245 -0.62 -3.81 -18.84
CA GLU A 245 -0.05 -5.10 -19.25
C GLU A 245 1.49 -5.08 -19.29
N SER A 246 2.08 -4.00 -19.80
CA SER A 246 3.54 -3.80 -19.79
C SER A 246 4.10 -3.77 -18.36
N ILE A 247 3.47 -3.01 -17.46
CA ILE A 247 3.87 -2.93 -16.05
C ILE A 247 3.73 -4.29 -15.36
N LEU A 248 2.66 -5.03 -15.61
CA LEU A 248 2.48 -6.38 -15.07
C LEU A 248 3.56 -7.34 -15.56
N GLY A 249 3.99 -7.24 -16.83
CA GLY A 249 5.10 -8.01 -17.39
C GLY A 249 6.42 -7.71 -16.66
N GLU A 250 6.72 -6.45 -16.39
CA GLU A 250 7.89 -6.03 -15.63
C GLU A 250 7.82 -6.55 -14.19
N MET A 251 6.68 -6.40 -13.52
CA MET A 251 6.45 -6.92 -12.17
C MET A 251 6.65 -8.45 -12.10
N GLN A 252 6.10 -9.19 -13.08
CA GLN A 252 6.24 -10.65 -13.13
C GLN A 252 7.71 -11.06 -13.25
N SER A 253 8.46 -10.40 -14.13
CA SER A 253 9.89 -10.66 -14.32
C SER A 253 10.69 -10.41 -13.02
N ALA A 254 10.36 -9.34 -12.30
CA ALA A 254 10.99 -9.04 -11.01
C ALA A 254 10.67 -10.09 -9.94
N PHE A 255 9.42 -10.54 -9.82
CA PHE A 255 9.04 -11.61 -8.88
C PHE A 255 9.69 -12.96 -9.23
N ASP A 256 9.84 -13.26 -10.51
CA ASP A 256 10.45 -14.52 -10.93
C ASP A 256 11.97 -14.53 -10.67
N SER A 257 12.64 -13.37 -10.77
CA SER A 257 14.05 -13.24 -10.40
C SER A 257 14.31 -13.49 -8.91
N LEU A 258 13.37 -13.10 -8.02
CA LEU A 258 13.46 -13.38 -6.58
C LEU A 258 13.42 -14.88 -6.27
N LYS A 259 12.68 -15.68 -7.06
CA LYS A 259 12.60 -17.14 -6.87
C LYS A 259 13.89 -17.85 -7.26
N THR A 260 14.64 -17.29 -8.19
CA THR A 260 15.87 -17.93 -8.73
C THR A 260 17.09 -17.68 -7.83
N THR A 261 16.99 -16.70 -6.93
CA THR A 261 18.11 -16.29 -6.05
C THR A 261 18.06 -16.97 -4.67
N THR A 262 17.03 -17.77 -4.39
CA THR A 262 16.83 -18.53 -3.14
C THR A 262 17.18 -20.01 -3.33
#